data_075ea9a15465604add0df1c264dd7995
#
_entry.id   075ea9a15465604add0df1c264dd7995
#
_cell.length_a   1.000
_cell.length_b   1.000
_cell.length_c   1.000
_cell.angle_alpha   90.00
_cell.angle_beta   90.00
_cell.angle_gamma   90.00
#
_symmetry.space_group_name_H-M   'P 1'
#
loop_
_entity.id
_entity.type
_entity.pdbx_description
1 polymer ?
#
loop_
_entity_poly.entity_id
_entity_poly.type
_entity_poly.pdbx_seq_one_letter_code
_entity_poly.pdbx_strand_id
1 'polypeptide(L)'
;MNDNTIHETGPTAASEETAPCWRCGLAASLEANVCPHCSARLRSIAADPDQLVAGAHRHASGAVKAMLWAYGVLLPVGIIHALVMQFSVDAEVPFNEATRTRVYTQILIVEGIDSLIILGVLLFAPRPAPAPIPTPRTRIAAWTLLLPVLGGLLALNVGYHWVLRQLLRVPLITDELTAQIDILAIVALCVQPAVIEELFCRFYALDCLQEITSRHAAVWISAVMFGFMHVAMLPSIPYLIVIGAVFAYMRLASGTLLVPVIMHFVHNLVVSLMG
;
A
#
# COMPACT_ATOMS: atom_id res chain seq x y z
N MET A 1 80.22 2.85 6.66
CA MET A 1 78.99 3.51 7.20
C MET A 1 77.87 3.10 6.27
N ASN A 2 77.19 2.02 6.64
CA ASN A 2 76.01 1.51 5.90
C ASN A 2 74.78 2.01 6.62
N ASP A 3 74.02 2.82 5.96
CA ASP A 3 72.73 3.30 6.46
C ASP A 3 71.61 2.44 5.80
N ASN A 4 71.10 1.44 6.53
CA ASN A 4 69.98 0.60 6.14
C ASN A 4 68.72 1.25 6.72
N THR A 5 68.09 2.16 6.00
CA THR A 5 66.72 2.58 6.29
C THR A 5 65.72 1.51 5.83
N ILE A 6 65.19 0.78 6.79
CA ILE A 6 64.07 -0.16 6.61
C ILE A 6 62.83 0.69 6.47
N HIS A 7 62.29 0.73 5.25
CA HIS A 7 60.91 1.25 5.03
C HIS A 7 59.90 0.23 5.60
N GLU A 8 59.35 0.51 6.77
CA GLU A 8 58.14 -0.13 7.25
C GLU A 8 56.98 0.20 6.31
N THR A 9 56.61 -0.72 5.45
CA THR A 9 55.32 -0.66 4.76
C THR A 9 54.22 -0.92 5.79
N GLY A 10 53.49 0.15 6.16
CA GLY A 10 52.28 0.06 6.98
C GLY A 10 51.26 -0.91 6.37
N PRO A 11 50.39 -1.52 7.20
CA PRO A 11 49.40 -2.47 6.71
C PRO A 11 48.56 -1.84 5.63
N THR A 12 48.65 -2.37 4.41
CA THR A 12 47.70 -2.08 3.33
C THR A 12 46.32 -2.38 3.84
N ALA A 13 45.46 -1.38 3.94
CA ALA A 13 44.04 -1.53 4.25
C ALA A 13 43.49 -2.57 3.26
N ALA A 14 43.08 -3.72 3.78
CA ALA A 14 42.39 -4.72 2.99
C ALA A 14 41.20 -4.06 2.35
N SER A 15 41.13 -4.08 1.03
CA SER A 15 39.96 -3.55 0.30
C SER A 15 38.74 -4.36 0.77
N GLU A 16 37.85 -3.74 1.52
CA GLU A 16 36.58 -4.39 1.89
C GLU A 16 35.91 -4.86 0.60
N GLU A 17 35.77 -6.16 0.43
CA GLU A 17 35.03 -6.72 -0.69
C GLU A 17 33.58 -6.33 -0.55
N THR A 18 33.03 -5.68 -1.58
CA THR A 18 31.65 -5.24 -1.63
C THR A 18 30.91 -5.93 -2.77
N ALA A 19 29.63 -6.21 -2.58
CA ALA A 19 28.73 -6.68 -3.62
C ALA A 19 27.47 -5.81 -3.68
N PRO A 20 26.80 -5.72 -4.84
CA PRO A 20 25.53 -5.03 -4.92
C PRO A 20 24.47 -5.72 -4.06
N CYS A 21 23.79 -4.97 -3.22
CA CYS A 21 22.68 -5.47 -2.41
C CYS A 21 21.57 -5.99 -3.32
N TRP A 22 21.10 -7.19 -3.09
CA TRP A 22 20.03 -7.82 -3.87
C TRP A 22 18.72 -7.00 -3.90
N ARG A 23 18.51 -6.13 -2.90
CA ARG A 23 17.28 -5.35 -2.75
C ARG A 23 17.37 -3.93 -3.33
N CYS A 24 18.45 -3.19 -3.08
CA CYS A 24 18.58 -1.79 -3.48
C CYS A 24 19.63 -1.54 -4.58
N GLY A 25 20.43 -2.55 -4.92
CA GLY A 25 21.51 -2.46 -5.92
C GLY A 25 22.74 -1.67 -5.49
N LEU A 26 22.75 -1.04 -4.30
CA LEU A 26 23.89 -0.31 -3.79
C LEU A 26 24.94 -1.25 -3.21
N ALA A 27 26.23 -0.86 -3.32
CA ALA A 27 27.32 -1.65 -2.78
C ALA A 27 27.22 -1.80 -1.25
N ALA A 28 27.33 -3.01 -0.77
CA ALA A 28 27.35 -3.34 0.64
C ALA A 28 28.52 -4.31 0.91
N SER A 29 29.16 -4.18 2.09
CA SER A 29 30.22 -5.09 2.49
C SER A 29 29.73 -6.53 2.54
N LEU A 30 30.51 -7.46 2.02
CA LEU A 30 30.22 -8.90 2.06
C LEU A 30 30.14 -9.45 3.48
N GLU A 31 30.74 -8.77 4.46
CA GLU A 31 30.71 -9.13 5.87
C GLU A 31 29.47 -8.55 6.61
N ALA A 32 28.75 -7.61 5.99
CA ALA A 32 27.60 -6.99 6.62
C ALA A 32 26.39 -7.94 6.68
N ASN A 33 25.83 -8.14 7.85
CA ASN A 33 24.60 -8.91 8.05
C ASN A 33 23.35 -8.18 7.55
N VAL A 34 23.43 -6.84 7.44
CA VAL A 34 22.34 -5.98 7.05
C VAL A 34 22.87 -4.90 6.11
N CYS A 35 22.18 -4.64 5.02
CA CYS A 35 22.53 -3.58 4.09
C CYS A 35 22.42 -2.20 4.77
N PRO A 36 23.49 -1.39 4.77
CA PRO A 36 23.47 -0.07 5.41
C PRO A 36 22.53 0.92 4.70
N HIS A 37 22.15 0.64 3.45
CA HIS A 37 21.32 1.54 2.64
C HIS A 37 19.82 1.24 2.70
N CYS A 38 19.43 -0.04 2.88
CA CYS A 38 18.02 -0.44 2.80
C CYS A 38 17.57 -1.39 3.91
N SER A 39 18.45 -1.69 4.88
CA SER A 39 18.21 -2.61 5.99
C SER A 39 17.82 -4.04 5.57
N ALA A 40 17.98 -4.40 4.30
CA ALA A 40 17.81 -5.78 3.85
C ALA A 40 18.83 -6.68 4.53
N ARG A 41 18.42 -7.85 5.00
CA ARG A 41 19.37 -8.84 5.52
C ARG A 41 20.29 -9.29 4.39
N LEU A 42 21.56 -9.01 4.55
CA LEU A 42 22.66 -9.53 3.74
C LEU A 42 23.17 -10.79 4.42
N ARG A 43 23.70 -11.70 3.65
CA ARG A 43 24.22 -12.94 4.20
C ARG A 43 25.64 -12.78 4.68
N SER A 44 25.99 -13.40 5.79
CA SER A 44 27.37 -13.74 6.03
C SER A 44 27.75 -14.94 5.11
N ILE A 45 28.81 -14.79 4.37
CA ILE A 45 29.34 -15.77 3.42
C ILE A 45 29.75 -17.13 4.11
N ALA A 46 29.70 -17.18 5.43
CA ALA A 46 30.07 -18.36 6.22
C ALA A 46 29.00 -19.47 6.27
N ALA A 47 27.80 -19.24 5.75
CA ALA A 47 26.76 -20.25 5.68
C ALA A 47 26.61 -20.75 4.23
N ASP A 48 26.43 -22.06 4.08
CA ASP A 48 26.24 -22.73 2.79
C ASP A 48 25.28 -21.88 1.89
N PRO A 49 25.78 -21.36 0.75
CA PRO A 49 25.02 -20.44 -0.10
C PRO A 49 23.69 -21.03 -0.56
N ASP A 50 23.61 -22.34 -0.80
CA ASP A 50 22.40 -23.00 -1.30
C ASP A 50 21.31 -23.14 -0.23
N GLN A 51 21.66 -23.38 1.02
CA GLN A 51 20.69 -23.44 2.13
C GLN A 51 20.14 -22.06 2.48
N LEU A 52 20.93 -21.02 2.33
CA LEU A 52 20.52 -19.65 2.61
C LEU A 52 19.63 -19.09 1.50
N VAL A 53 19.91 -19.40 0.22
CA VAL A 53 19.02 -19.06 -0.91
C VAL A 53 17.67 -19.73 -0.71
N ALA A 54 17.66 -21.02 -0.42
CA ALA A 54 16.45 -21.79 -0.16
C ALA A 54 15.65 -21.27 1.06
N GLY A 55 16.32 -20.77 2.11
CA GLY A 55 15.67 -20.19 3.30
C GLY A 55 15.01 -18.82 3.01
N ALA A 56 15.71 -17.93 2.32
CA ALA A 56 15.20 -16.61 1.96
C ALA A 56 14.04 -16.71 0.96
N HIS A 57 14.17 -17.58 -0.05
CA HIS A 57 13.06 -17.83 -0.99
C HIS A 57 11.83 -18.46 -0.33
N ARG A 58 12.02 -19.35 0.65
CA ARG A 58 10.89 -19.94 1.40
C ARG A 58 10.16 -18.90 2.24
N HIS A 59 10.87 -17.95 2.85
CA HIS A 59 10.27 -16.91 3.68
C HIS A 59 9.51 -15.88 2.81
N ALA A 60 10.13 -15.37 1.76
CA ALA A 60 9.49 -14.50 0.77
C ALA A 60 8.27 -15.19 0.14
N SER A 61 8.41 -16.46 -0.25
CA SER A 61 7.30 -17.28 -0.77
C SER A 61 6.15 -17.43 0.25
N GLY A 62 6.42 -17.52 1.55
CA GLY A 62 5.40 -17.59 2.60
C GLY A 62 4.58 -16.30 2.71
N ALA A 63 5.24 -15.15 2.76
CA ALA A 63 4.59 -13.84 2.84
C ALA A 63 3.76 -13.54 1.58
N VAL A 64 4.33 -13.82 0.40
CA VAL A 64 3.63 -13.65 -0.89
C VAL A 64 2.42 -14.56 -1.00
N LYS A 65 2.52 -15.82 -0.58
CA LYS A 65 1.38 -16.75 -0.56
C LYS A 65 0.27 -16.25 0.36
N ALA A 66 0.59 -15.76 1.57
CA ALA A 66 -0.37 -15.21 2.49
C ALA A 66 -1.06 -13.95 1.93
N MET A 67 -0.29 -13.07 1.26
CA MET A 67 -0.81 -11.91 0.55
C MET A 67 -1.81 -12.32 -0.53
N LEU A 68 -1.42 -13.26 -1.39
CA LEU A 68 -2.27 -13.73 -2.49
C LEU A 68 -3.52 -14.45 -1.97
N TRP A 69 -3.40 -15.23 -0.88
CA TRP A 69 -4.54 -15.87 -0.24
C TRP A 69 -5.50 -14.82 0.34
N ALA A 70 -4.99 -13.84 1.09
CA ALA A 70 -5.81 -12.77 1.63
C ALA A 70 -6.54 -12.00 0.52
N TYR A 71 -5.83 -11.59 -0.51
CA TYR A 71 -6.42 -10.91 -1.65
C TYR A 71 -7.45 -11.77 -2.38
N GLY A 72 -7.17 -13.08 -2.53
CA GLY A 72 -8.09 -14.06 -3.12
C GLY A 72 -9.36 -14.28 -2.30
N VAL A 73 -9.40 -13.89 -1.01
CA VAL A 73 -10.61 -13.89 -0.16
C VAL A 73 -11.28 -12.52 -0.16
N LEU A 74 -10.52 -11.43 -0.05
CA LEU A 74 -11.05 -10.05 -0.04
C LEU A 74 -11.79 -9.71 -1.33
N LEU A 75 -11.26 -10.10 -2.48
CA LEU A 75 -11.88 -9.81 -3.77
C LEU A 75 -13.27 -10.44 -3.94
N PRO A 76 -13.50 -11.74 -3.68
CA PRO A 76 -14.84 -12.33 -3.67
C PRO A 76 -15.78 -11.70 -2.63
N VAL A 77 -15.30 -11.30 -1.45
CA VAL A 77 -16.11 -10.59 -0.45
C VAL A 77 -16.62 -9.28 -1.04
N GLY A 78 -15.74 -8.48 -1.66
CA GLY A 78 -16.12 -7.25 -2.36
C GLY A 78 -17.11 -7.49 -3.51
N ILE A 79 -16.92 -8.55 -4.31
CA ILE A 79 -17.85 -8.92 -5.40
C ILE A 79 -19.23 -9.28 -4.84
N ILE A 80 -19.29 -10.12 -3.81
CA ILE A 80 -20.54 -10.52 -3.16
C ILE A 80 -21.23 -9.29 -2.58
N HIS A 81 -20.49 -8.39 -1.92
CA HIS A 81 -21.03 -7.14 -1.41
C HIS A 81 -21.62 -6.29 -2.53
N ALA A 82 -20.90 -6.11 -3.65
CA ALA A 82 -21.39 -5.38 -4.81
C ALA A 82 -22.70 -5.94 -5.35
N LEU A 83 -22.80 -7.27 -5.44
CA LEU A 83 -24.04 -7.96 -5.87
C LEU A 83 -25.18 -7.74 -4.85
N VAL A 84 -24.91 -7.91 -3.55
CA VAL A 84 -25.91 -7.68 -2.50
C VAL A 84 -26.41 -6.23 -2.53
N MET A 85 -25.53 -5.24 -2.70
CA MET A 85 -25.90 -3.84 -2.82
C MET A 85 -26.78 -3.58 -4.04
N GLN A 86 -26.45 -4.17 -5.19
CA GLN A 86 -27.25 -4.07 -6.42
C GLN A 86 -28.70 -4.55 -6.23
N PHE A 87 -28.93 -5.58 -5.43
CA PHE A 87 -30.27 -6.13 -5.16
C PHE A 87 -30.95 -5.51 -3.92
N SER A 88 -30.20 -4.78 -3.08
CA SER A 88 -30.72 -4.20 -1.84
C SER A 88 -31.24 -2.78 -2.00
N VAL A 89 -30.78 -2.07 -3.04
CA VAL A 89 -31.21 -0.71 -3.35
C VAL A 89 -32.17 -0.77 -4.52
N ASP A 90 -33.47 -0.61 -4.22
CA ASP A 90 -34.50 -0.53 -5.24
C ASP A 90 -34.50 0.90 -5.80
N ALA A 91 -34.21 1.04 -7.08
CA ALA A 91 -34.14 2.33 -7.75
C ALA A 91 -35.47 3.10 -7.78
N GLU A 92 -36.61 2.39 -7.52
CA GLU A 92 -37.94 2.99 -7.49
C GLU A 92 -38.34 3.51 -6.09
N VAL A 93 -37.60 3.11 -5.04
CA VAL A 93 -37.86 3.54 -3.66
C VAL A 93 -37.03 4.76 -3.31
N PRO A 94 -37.63 5.86 -2.85
CA PRO A 94 -36.90 7.05 -2.41
C PRO A 94 -35.87 6.67 -1.32
N PHE A 95 -34.66 7.16 -1.45
CA PHE A 95 -33.60 6.95 -0.48
C PHE A 95 -33.98 7.64 0.84
N ASN A 96 -34.30 6.85 1.85
CA ASN A 96 -34.74 7.33 3.15
C ASN A 96 -33.74 6.90 4.25
N GLU A 97 -33.99 7.36 5.49
CA GLU A 97 -33.12 7.05 6.63
C GLU A 97 -32.98 5.55 6.90
N ALA A 98 -34.04 4.76 6.73
CA ALA A 98 -33.99 3.32 6.91
C ALA A 98 -33.12 2.63 5.84
N THR A 99 -33.22 3.07 4.58
CA THR A 99 -32.37 2.59 3.47
C THR A 99 -30.90 2.96 3.73
N ARG A 100 -30.64 4.21 4.14
CA ARG A 100 -29.31 4.68 4.51
C ARG A 100 -28.68 3.84 5.63
N THR A 101 -29.41 3.65 6.73
CA THR A 101 -28.95 2.84 7.86
C THR A 101 -28.65 1.39 7.43
N ARG A 102 -29.48 0.80 6.58
CA ARG A 102 -29.25 -0.54 6.03
C ARG A 102 -27.94 -0.59 5.22
N VAL A 103 -27.73 0.36 4.32
CA VAL A 103 -26.54 0.45 3.47
C VAL A 103 -25.28 0.60 4.32
N TYR A 104 -25.25 1.53 5.29
CA TYR A 104 -24.10 1.68 6.17
C TYR A 104 -23.85 0.44 7.04
N THR A 105 -24.90 -0.22 7.51
CA THR A 105 -24.76 -1.46 8.26
C THR A 105 -24.12 -2.56 7.40
N GLN A 106 -24.51 -2.69 6.14
CA GLN A 106 -23.91 -3.64 5.20
C GLN A 106 -22.43 -3.31 4.92
N ILE A 107 -22.11 -2.04 4.69
CA ILE A 107 -20.73 -1.59 4.53
C ILE A 107 -19.91 -1.96 5.77
N LEU A 108 -20.36 -1.63 6.97
CA LEU A 108 -19.65 -1.95 8.23
C LEU A 108 -19.45 -3.44 8.46
N ILE A 109 -20.41 -4.28 8.06
CA ILE A 109 -20.25 -5.73 8.15
C ILE A 109 -19.12 -6.21 7.24
N VAL A 110 -19.09 -5.75 5.99
CA VAL A 110 -18.06 -6.11 5.02
C VAL A 110 -16.69 -5.57 5.45
N GLU A 111 -16.64 -4.31 5.83
CA GLU A 111 -15.41 -3.68 6.35
C GLU A 111 -14.91 -4.37 7.63
N GLY A 112 -15.82 -4.86 8.46
CA GLY A 112 -15.48 -5.69 9.61
C GLY A 112 -14.86 -7.04 9.22
N ILE A 113 -15.40 -7.70 8.21
CA ILE A 113 -14.86 -8.96 7.67
C ILE A 113 -13.46 -8.70 7.08
N ASP A 114 -13.31 -7.68 6.26
CA ASP A 114 -12.03 -7.30 5.64
C ASP A 114 -10.98 -6.96 6.72
N SER A 115 -11.39 -6.23 7.75
CA SER A 115 -10.53 -5.94 8.91
C SER A 115 -10.05 -7.21 9.61
N LEU A 116 -10.93 -8.18 9.84
CA LEU A 116 -10.57 -9.45 10.49
C LEU A 116 -9.59 -10.26 9.63
N ILE A 117 -9.80 -10.32 8.31
CA ILE A 117 -8.91 -11.02 7.37
C ILE A 117 -7.53 -10.36 7.38
N ILE A 118 -7.48 -9.03 7.22
CA ILE A 118 -6.23 -8.27 7.14
C ILE A 118 -5.46 -8.34 8.45
N LEU A 119 -6.12 -8.11 9.58
CA LEU A 119 -5.50 -8.23 10.91
C LEU A 119 -5.03 -9.66 11.17
N GLY A 120 -5.79 -10.68 10.75
CA GLY A 120 -5.38 -12.07 10.82
C GLY A 120 -4.08 -12.32 10.05
N VAL A 121 -3.96 -11.80 8.83
CA VAL A 121 -2.72 -11.90 8.05
C VAL A 121 -1.57 -11.16 8.75
N LEU A 122 -1.80 -9.95 9.25
CA LEU A 122 -0.75 -9.17 9.93
C LEU A 122 -0.24 -9.83 11.23
N LEU A 123 -1.10 -10.58 11.91
CA LEU A 123 -0.76 -11.24 13.17
C LEU A 123 -0.10 -12.61 12.97
N PHE A 124 -0.55 -13.39 11.99
CA PHE A 124 -0.21 -14.81 11.86
C PHE A 124 0.63 -15.16 10.64
N ALA A 125 0.64 -14.30 9.59
CA ALA A 125 1.42 -14.58 8.40
C ALA A 125 2.90 -14.15 8.55
N PRO A 126 3.81 -14.75 7.77
CA PRO A 126 5.19 -14.29 7.70
C PRO A 126 5.26 -12.81 7.31
N ARG A 127 6.05 -12.04 8.04
CA ARG A 127 6.23 -10.60 7.75
C ARG A 127 7.18 -10.40 6.58
N PRO A 128 6.82 -9.58 5.58
CA PRO A 128 7.76 -9.20 4.55
C PRO A 128 8.93 -8.39 5.13
N ALA A 129 10.04 -8.37 4.41
CA ALA A 129 11.15 -7.50 4.78
C ALA A 129 10.71 -6.03 4.69
N PRO A 130 11.05 -5.19 5.68
CA PRO A 130 10.61 -3.80 5.67
C PRO A 130 11.15 -3.04 4.44
N ALA A 131 10.37 -2.10 3.92
CA ALA A 131 10.79 -1.23 2.83
C ALA A 131 12.07 -0.45 3.19
N PRO A 132 12.91 -0.11 2.20
CA PRO A 132 14.10 0.71 2.41
C PRO A 132 13.75 2.02 3.10
N ILE A 133 14.57 2.41 4.08
CA ILE A 133 14.40 3.68 4.78
C ILE A 133 14.78 4.82 3.81
N PRO A 134 13.88 5.75 3.50
CA PRO A 134 14.18 6.87 2.62
C PRO A 134 15.13 7.88 3.28
N THR A 135 15.85 8.65 2.46
CA THR A 135 16.73 9.69 2.96
C THR A 135 15.94 10.77 3.72
N PRO A 136 16.55 11.50 4.68
CA PRO A 136 15.86 12.59 5.37
C PRO A 136 15.27 13.63 4.41
N ARG A 137 15.98 13.95 3.32
CA ARG A 137 15.50 14.88 2.28
C ARG A 137 14.22 14.38 1.62
N THR A 138 14.17 13.10 1.27
CA THR A 138 12.99 12.48 0.64
C THR A 138 11.80 12.47 1.59
N ARG A 139 12.05 12.19 2.87
CA ARG A 139 11.01 12.20 3.91
C ARG A 139 10.41 13.59 4.10
N ILE A 140 11.25 14.61 4.22
CA ILE A 140 10.80 16.02 4.33
C ILE A 140 9.98 16.39 3.08
N ALA A 141 10.48 16.08 1.87
CA ALA A 141 9.76 16.34 0.63
C ALA A 141 8.39 15.66 0.60
N ALA A 142 8.27 14.43 1.06
CA ALA A 142 6.98 13.72 1.12
C ALA A 142 5.97 14.43 2.04
N TRP A 143 6.40 14.92 3.19
CA TRP A 143 5.53 15.68 4.09
C TRP A 143 5.14 17.04 3.54
N THR A 144 6.07 17.77 2.91
CA THR A 144 5.78 19.10 2.31
C THR A 144 4.88 18.99 1.07
N LEU A 145 5.00 17.90 0.31
CA LEU A 145 4.19 17.65 -0.88
C LEU A 145 2.84 16.99 -0.57
N LEU A 146 2.56 16.60 0.68
CA LEU A 146 1.31 15.93 1.05
C LEU A 146 0.09 16.73 0.59
N LEU A 147 -0.01 18.00 0.98
CA LEU A 147 -1.18 18.83 0.64
C LEU A 147 -1.28 19.14 -0.87
N PRO A 148 -0.20 19.55 -1.58
CA PRO A 148 -0.26 19.74 -3.03
C PRO A 148 -0.67 18.47 -3.80
N VAL A 149 -0.11 17.31 -3.42
CA VAL A 149 -0.44 16.04 -4.07
C VAL A 149 -1.90 15.65 -3.80
N LEU A 150 -2.35 15.79 -2.54
CA LEU A 150 -3.74 15.54 -2.19
C LEU A 150 -4.70 16.47 -2.94
N GLY A 151 -4.39 17.77 -3.02
CA GLY A 151 -5.17 18.73 -3.80
C GLY A 151 -5.24 18.35 -5.29
N GLY A 152 -4.13 17.89 -5.86
CA GLY A 152 -4.08 17.37 -7.24
C GLY A 152 -4.96 16.12 -7.44
N LEU A 153 -4.95 15.19 -6.48
CA LEU A 153 -5.80 14.00 -6.50
C LEU A 153 -7.29 14.36 -6.38
N LEU A 154 -7.65 15.29 -5.52
CA LEU A 154 -9.04 15.76 -5.39
C LEU A 154 -9.51 16.46 -6.67
N ALA A 155 -8.69 17.31 -7.27
CA ALA A 155 -9.00 17.93 -8.56
C ALA A 155 -9.17 16.87 -9.68
N LEU A 156 -8.30 15.87 -9.70
CA LEU A 156 -8.40 14.74 -10.63
C LEU A 156 -9.69 13.92 -10.38
N ASN A 157 -10.08 13.71 -9.12
CA ASN A 157 -11.33 13.03 -8.75
C ASN A 157 -12.53 13.76 -9.35
N VAL A 158 -12.63 15.06 -9.07
CA VAL A 158 -13.73 15.89 -9.59
C VAL A 158 -13.77 15.86 -11.11
N GLY A 159 -12.63 16.08 -11.77
CA GLY A 159 -12.55 16.05 -13.24
C GLY A 159 -12.92 14.69 -13.83
N TYR A 160 -12.41 13.60 -13.24
CA TYR A 160 -12.68 12.23 -13.68
C TYR A 160 -14.18 11.89 -13.58
N HIS A 161 -14.80 12.15 -12.42
CA HIS A 161 -16.21 11.85 -12.22
C HIS A 161 -17.12 12.79 -13.02
N TRP A 162 -16.72 14.04 -13.23
CA TRP A 162 -17.43 14.93 -14.15
C TRP A 162 -17.46 14.36 -15.57
N VAL A 163 -16.30 13.88 -16.09
CA VAL A 163 -16.24 13.23 -17.42
C VAL A 163 -17.11 11.96 -17.45
N LEU A 164 -17.04 11.12 -16.42
CA LEU A 164 -17.87 9.92 -16.34
C LEU A 164 -19.36 10.23 -16.37
N ARG A 165 -19.82 11.23 -15.62
CA ARG A 165 -21.22 11.68 -15.64
C ARG A 165 -21.68 12.11 -17.04
N GLN A 166 -20.82 12.83 -17.78
CA GLN A 166 -21.11 13.24 -19.16
C GLN A 166 -21.20 12.04 -20.13
N LEU A 167 -20.32 11.05 -19.96
CA LEU A 167 -20.25 9.88 -20.84
C LEU A 167 -21.34 8.85 -20.56
N LEU A 168 -21.57 8.53 -19.30
CA LEU A 168 -22.46 7.43 -18.90
C LEU A 168 -23.92 7.90 -18.76
N ARG A 169 -24.17 9.21 -18.57
CA ARG A 169 -25.50 9.81 -18.33
C ARG A 169 -26.31 9.15 -17.20
N VAL A 170 -25.60 8.55 -16.23
CA VAL A 170 -26.19 7.86 -15.08
C VAL A 170 -25.92 8.68 -13.83
N PRO A 171 -26.92 8.95 -12.98
CA PRO A 171 -26.66 9.51 -11.65
C PRO A 171 -25.83 8.47 -10.86
N LEU A 172 -24.74 8.92 -10.25
CA LEU A 172 -23.98 8.07 -9.36
C LEU A 172 -24.74 8.02 -8.01
N ILE A 173 -25.03 6.81 -7.53
CA ILE A 173 -25.76 6.54 -6.26
C ILE A 173 -25.09 7.23 -5.05
N THR A 174 -23.84 7.66 -5.20
CA THR A 174 -23.06 8.34 -4.16
C THR A 174 -23.68 9.66 -3.69
N ASP A 175 -24.39 10.39 -4.56
CA ASP A 175 -24.91 11.73 -4.24
C ASP A 175 -25.98 11.69 -3.13
N GLU A 176 -26.79 10.64 -3.08
CA GLU A 176 -27.82 10.48 -2.05
C GLU A 176 -27.27 9.89 -0.74
N LEU A 177 -26.23 9.03 -0.85
CA LEU A 177 -25.62 8.39 0.30
C LEU A 177 -24.87 9.41 1.18
N THR A 178 -24.28 10.43 0.56
CA THR A 178 -23.42 11.42 1.20
C THR A 178 -24.17 12.69 1.64
N ALA A 179 -25.44 12.83 1.28
CA ALA A 179 -26.25 14.02 1.61
C ALA A 179 -26.36 14.33 3.13
N GLN A 180 -26.11 13.36 4.00
CA GLN A 180 -26.07 13.53 5.44
C GLN A 180 -24.95 12.70 6.03
N ILE A 181 -23.81 13.32 6.27
CA ILE A 181 -22.65 12.67 6.88
C ILE A 181 -22.79 12.72 8.39
N ASP A 182 -22.98 11.57 9.01
CA ASP A 182 -22.93 11.36 10.45
C ASP A 182 -21.60 10.67 10.88
N ILE A 183 -21.43 10.48 12.17
CA ILE A 183 -20.22 9.83 12.70
C ILE A 183 -20.04 8.39 12.20
N LEU A 184 -21.14 7.70 11.94
CA LEU A 184 -21.14 6.34 11.44
C LEU A 184 -20.62 6.31 10.00
N ALA A 185 -21.08 7.24 9.15
CA ALA A 185 -20.57 7.43 7.80
C ALA A 185 -19.08 7.76 7.78
N ILE A 186 -18.61 8.67 8.66
CA ILE A 186 -17.18 9.00 8.77
C ILE A 186 -16.36 7.75 9.14
N VAL A 187 -16.82 6.96 10.11
CA VAL A 187 -16.11 5.74 10.50
C VAL A 187 -16.10 4.73 9.36
N ALA A 188 -17.25 4.47 8.74
CA ALA A 188 -17.40 3.44 7.71
C ALA A 188 -16.71 3.80 6.38
N LEU A 189 -16.76 5.06 5.97
CA LEU A 189 -16.29 5.47 4.64
C LEU A 189 -14.90 6.13 4.66
N CYS A 190 -14.45 6.65 5.82
CA CYS A 190 -13.22 7.43 5.87
C CYS A 190 -12.17 6.81 6.79
N VAL A 191 -12.51 6.48 8.04
CA VAL A 191 -11.52 6.06 9.04
C VAL A 191 -11.09 4.62 8.82
N GLN A 192 -12.05 3.71 8.78
CA GLN A 192 -11.79 2.28 8.67
C GLN A 192 -11.07 1.94 7.36
N PRO A 193 -11.55 2.35 6.16
CA PRO A 193 -10.85 2.06 4.90
C PRO A 193 -9.44 2.66 4.89
N ALA A 194 -9.29 3.92 5.33
CA ALA A 194 -7.97 4.57 5.34
C ALA A 194 -6.94 3.85 6.21
N VAL A 195 -7.35 3.16 7.27
CA VAL A 195 -6.43 2.40 8.11
C VAL A 195 -6.21 0.99 7.57
N ILE A 196 -7.29 0.25 7.34
CA ILE A 196 -7.24 -1.19 7.04
C ILE A 196 -6.70 -1.46 5.64
N GLU A 197 -7.14 -0.70 4.65
CA GLU A 197 -6.66 -0.86 3.27
C GLU A 197 -5.20 -0.42 3.12
N GLU A 198 -4.78 0.65 3.81
CA GLU A 198 -3.37 1.05 3.79
C GLU A 198 -2.48 0.04 4.52
N LEU A 199 -2.95 -0.58 5.60
CA LEU A 199 -2.27 -1.69 6.26
C LEU A 199 -2.10 -2.89 5.32
N PHE A 200 -3.11 -3.24 4.54
CA PHE A 200 -2.97 -4.32 3.58
C PHE A 200 -2.13 -3.92 2.37
N CYS A 201 -2.50 -2.85 1.66
CA CYS A 201 -1.91 -2.51 0.37
C CYS A 201 -0.52 -1.89 0.48
N ARG A 202 -0.26 -1.01 1.49
CA ARG A 202 1.00 -0.23 1.58
C ARG A 202 1.97 -0.76 2.62
N PHE A 203 1.47 -1.49 3.64
CA PHE A 203 2.37 -2.08 4.62
C PHE A 203 2.67 -3.55 4.28
N TYR A 204 1.65 -4.36 3.95
CA TYR A 204 1.86 -5.79 3.72
C TYR A 204 2.12 -6.12 2.24
N ALA A 205 1.18 -5.82 1.35
CA ALA A 205 1.28 -6.23 -0.05
C ALA A 205 2.44 -5.53 -0.79
N LEU A 206 2.61 -4.21 -0.62
CA LEU A 206 3.70 -3.48 -1.25
C LEU A 206 5.07 -4.00 -0.82
N ASP A 207 5.26 -4.30 0.49
CA ASP A 207 6.52 -4.84 0.99
C ASP A 207 6.75 -6.28 0.49
N CYS A 208 5.72 -7.15 0.45
CA CYS A 208 5.81 -8.48 -0.19
C CYS A 208 6.22 -8.40 -1.67
N LEU A 209 5.58 -7.51 -2.42
CA LEU A 209 5.84 -7.34 -3.85
C LEU A 209 7.26 -6.81 -4.11
N GLN A 210 7.80 -5.95 -3.25
CA GLN A 210 9.19 -5.49 -3.36
C GLN A 210 10.23 -6.58 -3.13
N GLU A 211 9.86 -7.70 -2.50
CA GLU A 211 10.76 -8.85 -2.35
C GLU A 211 10.95 -9.63 -3.66
N ILE A 212 9.97 -9.58 -4.55
CA ILE A 212 9.92 -10.42 -5.76
C ILE A 212 9.92 -9.63 -7.07
N THR A 213 9.72 -8.30 -7.00
CA THR A 213 9.66 -7.44 -8.19
C THR A 213 10.44 -6.14 -7.99
N SER A 214 10.57 -5.34 -9.06
CA SER A 214 11.13 -4.01 -8.95
C SER A 214 10.23 -3.06 -8.16
N ARG A 215 10.80 -2.00 -7.58
CA ARG A 215 10.07 -0.98 -6.83
C ARG A 215 8.86 -0.42 -7.58
N HIS A 216 9.03 -0.10 -8.86
CA HIS A 216 7.96 0.45 -9.69
C HIS A 216 6.89 -0.59 -10.01
N ALA A 217 7.29 -1.83 -10.32
CA ALA A 217 6.33 -2.92 -10.53
C ALA A 217 5.53 -3.20 -9.26
N ALA A 218 6.16 -3.24 -8.09
CA ALA A 218 5.49 -3.43 -6.81
C ALA A 218 4.43 -2.34 -6.54
N VAL A 219 4.77 -1.07 -6.83
CA VAL A 219 3.82 0.05 -6.70
C VAL A 219 2.60 -0.14 -7.59
N TRP A 220 2.82 -0.41 -8.88
CA TRP A 220 1.71 -0.54 -9.81
C TRP A 220 0.87 -1.80 -9.57
N ILE A 221 1.47 -2.93 -9.21
CA ILE A 221 0.72 -4.16 -8.86
C ILE A 221 -0.12 -3.90 -7.60
N SER A 222 0.46 -3.31 -6.54
CA SER A 222 -0.29 -2.94 -5.33
C SER A 222 -1.41 -1.95 -5.62
N ALA A 223 -1.21 -1.00 -6.53
CA ALA A 223 -2.23 -0.04 -6.95
C ALA A 223 -3.39 -0.71 -7.73
N VAL A 224 -3.07 -1.65 -8.61
CA VAL A 224 -4.07 -2.45 -9.32
C VAL A 224 -4.88 -3.31 -8.34
N MET A 225 -4.21 -3.97 -7.39
CA MET A 225 -4.89 -4.72 -6.32
C MET A 225 -5.86 -3.82 -5.54
N PHE A 226 -5.41 -2.63 -5.14
CA PHE A 226 -6.23 -1.63 -4.47
C PHE A 226 -7.46 -1.23 -5.29
N GLY A 227 -7.28 -0.90 -6.58
CA GLY A 227 -8.38 -0.55 -7.46
C GLY A 227 -9.43 -1.66 -7.58
N PHE A 228 -9.01 -2.92 -7.71
CA PHE A 228 -9.93 -4.05 -7.83
C PHE A 228 -10.60 -4.47 -6.51
N MET A 229 -10.08 -4.08 -5.34
CA MET A 229 -10.83 -4.21 -4.08
C MET A 229 -12.13 -3.40 -4.10
N HIS A 230 -12.22 -2.37 -4.95
CA HIS A 230 -13.39 -1.51 -5.11
C HIS A 230 -14.28 -1.94 -6.29
N VAL A 231 -14.43 -3.23 -6.52
CA VAL A 231 -15.21 -3.79 -7.64
C VAL A 231 -16.67 -3.34 -7.67
N ALA A 232 -17.23 -2.95 -6.53
CA ALA A 232 -18.56 -2.34 -6.43
C ALA A 232 -18.66 -0.99 -7.18
N MET A 233 -17.52 -0.33 -7.42
CA MET A 233 -17.43 0.96 -8.11
C MET A 233 -16.61 0.84 -9.40
N LEU A 234 -16.98 -0.10 -10.28
CA LEU A 234 -16.27 -0.41 -11.53
C LEU A 234 -15.82 0.81 -12.35
N PRO A 235 -16.68 1.84 -12.57
CA PRO A 235 -16.27 3.02 -13.33
C PRO A 235 -15.15 3.82 -12.67
N SER A 236 -15.00 3.72 -11.36
CA SER A 236 -13.97 4.45 -10.60
C SER A 236 -12.62 3.72 -10.53
N ILE A 237 -12.54 2.44 -10.91
CA ILE A 237 -11.32 1.63 -10.83
C ILE A 237 -10.10 2.30 -11.49
N PRO A 238 -10.15 2.86 -12.71
CA PRO A 238 -8.99 3.52 -13.30
C PRO A 238 -8.45 4.68 -12.46
N TYR A 239 -9.34 5.47 -11.87
CA TYR A 239 -8.97 6.53 -10.94
C TYR A 239 -8.36 5.96 -9.65
N LEU A 240 -8.96 4.91 -9.08
CA LEU A 240 -8.49 4.26 -7.86
C LEU A 240 -7.12 3.61 -8.03
N ILE A 241 -6.78 3.12 -9.21
CA ILE A 241 -5.42 2.65 -9.52
C ILE A 241 -4.42 3.81 -9.47
N VAL A 242 -4.77 4.98 -10.02
CA VAL A 242 -3.89 6.15 -9.99
C VAL A 242 -3.66 6.64 -8.56
N ILE A 243 -4.73 6.81 -7.77
CA ILE A 243 -4.61 7.22 -6.36
C ILE A 243 -3.84 6.18 -5.55
N GLY A 244 -4.08 4.89 -5.82
CA GLY A 244 -3.36 3.78 -5.23
C GLY A 244 -1.86 3.83 -5.47
N ALA A 245 -1.43 4.15 -6.69
CA ALA A 245 -0.03 4.31 -7.05
C ALA A 245 0.60 5.53 -6.33
N VAL A 246 -0.12 6.66 -6.28
CA VAL A 246 0.34 7.86 -5.58
C VAL A 246 0.54 7.57 -4.08
N PHE A 247 -0.42 6.92 -3.42
CA PHE A 247 -0.30 6.55 -2.01
C PHE A 247 0.89 5.61 -1.76
N ALA A 248 1.13 4.65 -2.66
CA ALA A 248 2.28 3.76 -2.57
C ALA A 248 3.61 4.52 -2.73
N TYR A 249 3.71 5.45 -3.67
CA TYR A 249 4.91 6.31 -3.79
C TYR A 249 5.11 7.20 -2.56
N MET A 250 4.03 7.78 -2.03
CA MET A 250 4.09 8.61 -0.81
C MET A 250 4.50 7.78 0.42
N ARG A 251 4.04 6.52 0.53
CA ARG A 251 4.51 5.55 1.54
C ARG A 251 6.01 5.32 1.45
N LEU A 252 6.52 5.06 0.23
CA LEU A 252 7.94 4.80 0.00
C LEU A 252 8.81 6.04 0.18
N ALA A 253 8.29 7.22 -0.15
CA ALA A 253 9.01 8.48 0.00
C ALA A 253 9.04 8.97 1.45
N SER A 254 7.96 8.83 2.19
CA SER A 254 7.87 9.24 3.60
C SER A 254 8.51 8.26 4.57
N GLY A 255 8.59 6.97 4.19
CA GLY A 255 9.04 5.90 5.08
C GLY A 255 8.05 5.56 6.21
N THR A 256 6.83 6.08 6.16
CA THR A 256 5.81 5.87 7.18
C THR A 256 4.45 5.59 6.55
N LEU A 257 3.64 4.75 7.19
CA LEU A 257 2.27 4.49 6.79
C LEU A 257 1.34 5.68 7.10
N LEU A 258 1.73 6.56 8.02
CA LEU A 258 0.90 7.68 8.44
C LEU A 258 0.56 8.64 7.29
N VAL A 259 1.50 8.90 6.38
CA VAL A 259 1.28 9.80 5.23
C VAL A 259 0.15 9.30 4.31
N PRO A 260 0.19 8.07 3.77
CA PRO A 260 -0.91 7.60 2.93
C PRO A 260 -2.22 7.41 3.72
N VAL A 261 -2.20 7.04 4.99
CA VAL A 261 -3.41 6.96 5.85
C VAL A 261 -4.07 8.34 5.97
N ILE A 262 -3.30 9.40 6.26
CA ILE A 262 -3.85 10.77 6.31
C ILE A 262 -4.41 11.18 4.94
N MET A 263 -3.66 10.92 3.87
CA MET A 263 -4.11 11.26 2.51
C MET A 263 -5.40 10.54 2.14
N HIS A 264 -5.49 9.26 2.45
CA HIS A 264 -6.67 8.44 2.18
C HIS A 264 -7.87 8.93 3.00
N PHE A 265 -7.69 9.10 4.30
CA PHE A 265 -8.75 9.62 5.18
C PHE A 265 -9.29 10.97 4.69
N VAL A 266 -8.40 11.95 4.43
CA VAL A 266 -8.82 13.28 4.01
C VAL A 266 -9.44 13.24 2.61
N HIS A 267 -8.90 12.43 1.69
CA HIS A 267 -9.48 12.22 0.37
C HIS A 267 -10.93 11.72 0.48
N ASN A 268 -11.17 10.63 1.23
CA ASN A 268 -12.50 10.06 1.39
C ASN A 268 -13.45 11.04 2.09
N LEU A 269 -12.97 11.74 3.12
CA LEU A 269 -13.77 12.73 3.82
C LEU A 269 -14.21 13.88 2.89
N VAL A 270 -13.27 14.43 2.11
CA VAL A 270 -13.60 15.52 1.17
C VAL A 270 -14.54 15.03 0.07
N VAL A 271 -14.30 13.87 -0.51
CA VAL A 271 -15.18 13.28 -1.54
C VAL A 271 -16.59 13.04 -0.96
N SER A 272 -16.69 12.51 0.25
CA SER A 272 -17.97 12.28 0.93
C SER A 272 -18.70 13.59 1.27
N LEU A 273 -17.98 14.70 1.51
CA LEU A 273 -18.58 16.03 1.78
C LEU A 273 -19.01 16.75 0.49
N MET A 274 -18.47 16.37 -0.65
CA MET A 274 -18.79 16.98 -1.95
C MET A 274 -20.03 16.38 -2.63
N GLY A 275 -20.45 15.18 -2.20
CA GLY A 275 -21.62 14.47 -2.74
C GLY A 275 -21.28 13.65 -3.96
#